data_50d78413891d29fe912d12efacdee0ea
#
_entry.id   50d78413891d29fe912d12efacdee0ea
#
_cell.length_a   1.000
_cell.length_b   1.000
_cell.length_c   1.000
_cell.angle_alpha   90.00
_cell.angle_beta   90.00
_cell.angle_gamma   90.00
#
_symmetry.space_group_name_H-M   'P 1'
#
loop_
_entity.id
_entity.type
_entity.pdbx_description
1 polymer ?
#
loop_
_entity_poly.entity_id
_entity_poly.type
_entity_poly.pdbx_seq_one_letter_code
_entity_poly.pdbx_strand_id
1 'polypeptide(L)'
;KYYISTITILSAGYICTLGKFFPLVFFISFSSFIIFGDLFLKNDNKKHNYKSNFFLNLPIYLNLPLLLMFLMTVVFILGNSDANAFSIFFLEMLNIDLLHLRETIYFSDKIALVALTSLFIGIMGTVPGHEMSHRIKKNFDLFIGNWLLSLSWDCAFAIEHVYGHHKNVGLAKDPATANRGENVYKFVFSAIIKEQIDAWKIEIERLKHKSLNIFGFQNKLIKGYLRSILIASLSFFVGGLNGLFIFLLCAFIAKSLLEVINYIEHYGLVRVEGEKVMPRHSWNSNSVMSSIYLYNVTRHSAHHEKPYLKFWELDAYQNAPMMPYG
;
A
#
# COMPACT_ATOMS: atom_id res chain seq x y z
N LYS A 1 -12.39 14.66 -1.65
CA LYS A 1 -12.78 13.24 -1.59
C LYS A 1 -11.71 12.36 -0.92
N TYR A 2 -10.43 12.59 -1.12
CA TYR A 2 -9.34 11.74 -0.62
C TYR A 2 -9.13 11.77 0.91
N TYR A 3 -9.67 12.75 1.63
CA TYR A 3 -9.67 12.78 3.09
C TYR A 3 -10.48 11.63 3.74
N ILE A 4 -11.26 10.91 2.94
CA ILE A 4 -12.01 9.76 3.44
C ILE A 4 -11.07 8.67 4.00
N SER A 5 -9.87 8.49 3.40
CA SER A 5 -8.86 7.57 3.94
C SER A 5 -8.42 7.97 5.34
N THR A 6 -8.10 9.25 5.55
CA THR A 6 -7.72 9.80 6.86
C THR A 6 -8.84 9.61 7.89
N ILE A 7 -10.08 9.94 7.51
CA ILE A 7 -11.26 9.75 8.38
C ILE A 7 -11.46 8.28 8.70
N THR A 8 -11.30 7.39 7.73
CA THR A 8 -11.44 5.94 7.92
C THR A 8 -10.43 5.40 8.92
N ILE A 9 -9.13 5.77 8.82
CA ILE A 9 -8.09 5.32 9.75
C ILE A 9 -8.39 5.83 11.17
N LEU A 10 -8.77 7.09 11.32
CA LEU A 10 -9.14 7.68 12.62
C LEU A 10 -10.36 6.98 13.23
N SER A 11 -11.41 6.75 12.42
CA SER A 11 -12.61 6.05 12.88
C SER A 11 -12.31 4.61 13.26
N ALA A 12 -11.50 3.89 12.49
CA ALA A 12 -11.05 2.55 12.81
C ALA A 12 -10.22 2.54 14.11
N GLY A 13 -9.30 3.49 14.27
CA GLY A 13 -8.48 3.62 15.47
C GLY A 13 -9.33 3.75 16.73
N TYR A 14 -10.38 4.56 16.69
CA TYR A 14 -11.30 4.71 17.81
C TYR A 14 -12.22 3.49 17.98
N ILE A 15 -12.92 3.08 16.93
CA ILE A 15 -13.94 2.00 17.00
C ILE A 15 -13.29 0.67 17.41
N CYS A 16 -12.08 0.36 16.91
CA CYS A 16 -11.39 -0.88 17.25
C CYS A 16 -10.96 -0.95 18.71
N THR A 17 -10.80 0.19 19.40
CA THR A 17 -10.50 0.22 20.84
C THR A 17 -11.72 0.00 21.73
N LEU A 18 -12.93 -0.03 21.17
CA LEU A 18 -14.15 -0.33 21.93
C LEU A 18 -14.31 -1.84 22.25
N GLY A 19 -13.55 -2.72 21.60
CA GLY A 19 -13.63 -4.18 21.77
C GLY A 19 -14.96 -4.79 21.34
N LYS A 20 -15.31 -5.98 21.87
CA LYS A 20 -16.66 -6.60 21.77
C LYS A 20 -17.32 -6.52 20.39
N PHE A 21 -16.80 -7.22 19.38
CA PHE A 21 -17.26 -7.25 17.99
C PHE A 21 -17.12 -5.94 17.19
N PHE A 22 -16.74 -4.82 17.81
CA PHE A 22 -16.57 -3.57 17.07
C PHE A 22 -15.49 -3.65 15.96
N PRO A 23 -14.32 -4.27 16.18
CA PRO A 23 -13.35 -4.50 15.10
C PRO A 23 -13.92 -5.31 13.93
N LEU A 24 -14.65 -6.40 14.24
CA LEU A 24 -15.27 -7.25 13.21
C LEU A 24 -16.37 -6.51 12.45
N VAL A 25 -17.26 -5.82 13.17
CA VAL A 25 -18.33 -5.03 12.56
C VAL A 25 -17.76 -3.92 11.68
N PHE A 26 -16.71 -3.23 12.15
CA PHE A 26 -16.06 -2.20 11.36
C PHE A 26 -15.43 -2.79 10.07
N PHE A 27 -14.73 -3.92 10.16
CA PHE A 27 -14.14 -4.59 9.00
C PHE A 27 -15.21 -4.96 7.97
N ILE A 28 -16.30 -5.59 8.39
CA ILE A 28 -17.40 -5.99 7.49
C ILE A 28 -18.06 -4.75 6.87
N SER A 29 -18.35 -3.73 7.69
CA SER A 29 -19.01 -2.50 7.23
C SER A 29 -18.14 -1.73 6.24
N PHE A 30 -16.85 -1.59 6.53
CA PHE A 30 -15.89 -0.91 5.66
C PHE A 30 -15.73 -1.63 4.32
N SER A 31 -15.52 -2.95 4.35
CA SER A 31 -15.40 -3.75 3.13
C SER A 31 -16.68 -3.72 2.30
N SER A 32 -17.83 -3.87 2.95
CA SER A 32 -19.14 -3.75 2.31
C SER A 32 -19.38 -2.37 1.70
N PHE A 33 -18.99 -1.32 2.40
CA PHE A 33 -19.12 0.07 1.92
C PHE A 33 -18.35 0.30 0.60
N ILE A 34 -17.14 -0.23 0.49
CA ILE A 34 -16.37 -0.13 -0.76
C ILE A 34 -17.03 -0.97 -1.86
N ILE A 35 -17.31 -2.25 -1.59
CA ILE A 35 -17.86 -3.18 -2.58
C ILE A 35 -19.22 -2.69 -3.11
N PHE A 36 -20.16 -2.39 -2.22
CA PHE A 36 -21.49 -1.92 -2.62
C PHE A 36 -21.43 -0.51 -3.22
N GLY A 37 -20.51 0.34 -2.75
CA GLY A 37 -20.29 1.64 -3.35
C GLY A 37 -19.86 1.53 -4.81
N ASP A 38 -18.95 0.63 -5.16
CA ASP A 38 -18.53 0.44 -6.55
C ASP A 38 -19.57 -0.29 -7.40
N LEU A 39 -20.41 -1.16 -6.79
CA LEU A 39 -21.50 -1.83 -7.50
C LEU A 39 -22.67 -0.88 -7.84
N PHE A 40 -23.01 0.05 -6.95
CA PHE A 40 -24.21 0.87 -7.10
C PHE A 40 -23.94 2.31 -7.58
N LEU A 41 -22.74 2.83 -7.40
CA LEU A 41 -22.37 4.16 -7.88
C LEU A 41 -21.94 4.09 -9.35
N LYS A 42 -22.29 5.14 -10.11
CA LYS A 42 -21.82 5.29 -11.50
C LYS A 42 -20.32 5.58 -11.53
N ASN A 43 -19.64 5.12 -12.57
CA ASN A 43 -18.23 5.40 -12.80
C ASN A 43 -17.92 6.91 -12.83
N ASP A 44 -16.80 7.31 -12.24
CA ASP A 44 -16.27 8.68 -12.31
C ASP A 44 -15.43 8.85 -13.59
N ASN A 45 -16.09 9.14 -14.69
CA ASN A 45 -15.45 9.33 -16.01
C ASN A 45 -14.94 10.78 -16.23
N LYS A 46 -14.99 11.63 -15.19
CA LYS A 46 -14.60 13.03 -15.32
C LYS A 46 -13.14 13.23 -14.94
N LYS A 47 -12.48 14.15 -15.66
CA LYS A 47 -11.22 14.72 -15.23
C LYS A 47 -11.52 15.88 -14.30
N HIS A 48 -10.98 15.83 -13.09
CA HIS A 48 -11.14 16.88 -12.10
C HIS A 48 -9.95 17.83 -12.11
N ASN A 49 -10.22 19.13 -12.27
CA ASN A 49 -9.19 20.17 -12.18
C ASN A 49 -9.15 20.74 -10.76
N TYR A 50 -8.03 20.60 -10.08
CA TYR A 50 -7.84 21.09 -8.72
C TYR A 50 -6.85 22.26 -8.70
N LYS A 51 -7.13 23.29 -7.89
CA LYS A 51 -6.30 24.49 -7.77
C LYS A 51 -5.13 24.36 -6.82
N SER A 52 -5.22 23.47 -5.81
CA SER A 52 -4.20 23.36 -4.76
C SER A 52 -3.65 21.93 -4.66
N ASN A 53 -2.33 21.82 -4.85
CA ASN A 53 -1.63 20.54 -4.72
C ASN A 53 -1.39 20.13 -3.26
N PHE A 54 -1.25 21.09 -2.34
CA PHE A 54 -0.96 20.80 -0.93
C PHE A 54 -2.11 20.04 -0.28
N PHE A 55 -3.35 20.54 -0.39
CA PHE A 55 -4.51 19.89 0.21
C PHE A 55 -4.84 18.53 -0.40
N LEU A 56 -4.41 18.25 -1.62
CA LEU A 56 -4.57 16.93 -2.23
C LEU A 56 -3.54 15.92 -1.72
N ASN A 57 -2.34 16.38 -1.39
CA ASN A 57 -1.30 15.53 -0.82
C ASN A 57 -1.45 15.31 0.69
N LEU A 58 -2.10 16.24 1.39
CA LEU A 58 -2.21 16.20 2.86
C LEU A 58 -2.76 14.87 3.39
N PRO A 59 -3.82 14.25 2.81
CA PRO A 59 -4.28 12.94 3.24
C PRO A 59 -3.18 11.86 3.18
N ILE A 60 -2.36 11.87 2.12
CA ILE A 60 -1.24 10.92 1.99
C ILE A 60 -0.20 11.14 3.08
N TYR A 61 0.13 12.41 3.36
CA TYR A 61 1.09 12.72 4.42
C TYR A 61 0.59 12.31 5.81
N LEU A 62 -0.71 12.51 6.07
CA LEU A 62 -1.37 12.10 7.31
C LEU A 62 -1.50 10.58 7.44
N ASN A 63 -1.62 9.86 6.34
CA ASN A 63 -1.71 8.40 6.38
C ASN A 63 -0.51 7.76 7.08
N LEU A 64 0.71 8.28 6.89
CA LEU A 64 1.90 7.68 7.51
C LEU A 64 1.84 7.65 9.03
N PRO A 65 1.70 8.77 9.77
CA PRO A 65 1.60 8.71 11.23
C PRO A 65 0.36 7.98 11.72
N LEU A 66 -0.77 8.09 11.01
CA LEU A 66 -2.01 7.42 11.42
C LEU A 66 -1.92 5.89 11.24
N LEU A 67 -1.33 5.41 10.14
CA LEU A 67 -1.11 3.98 9.94
C LEU A 67 -0.10 3.40 10.93
N LEU A 68 0.97 4.15 11.25
CA LEU A 68 1.92 3.74 12.28
C LEU A 68 1.23 3.64 13.64
N MET A 69 0.42 4.62 14.02
CA MET A 69 -0.32 4.59 15.28
C MET A 69 -1.32 3.41 15.30
N PHE A 70 -2.09 3.22 14.25
CA PHE A 70 -3.03 2.11 14.12
C PHE A 70 -2.31 0.75 14.19
N LEU A 71 -1.22 0.58 13.44
CA LEU A 71 -0.39 -0.62 13.48
C LEU A 71 0.13 -0.90 14.90
N MET A 72 0.71 0.11 15.58
CA MET A 72 1.24 -0.07 16.93
C MET A 72 0.14 -0.41 17.93
N THR A 73 -1.05 0.17 17.78
CA THR A 73 -2.23 -0.18 18.60
C THR A 73 -2.61 -1.66 18.43
N VAL A 74 -2.71 -2.12 17.17
CA VAL A 74 -3.02 -3.53 16.88
C VAL A 74 -1.90 -4.47 17.35
N VAL A 75 -0.66 -4.10 17.12
CA VAL A 75 0.53 -4.84 17.58
C VAL A 75 0.54 -4.98 19.10
N PHE A 76 0.17 -3.93 19.85
CA PHE A 76 0.04 -4.00 21.30
C PHE A 76 -1.12 -4.91 21.73
N ILE A 77 -2.32 -4.72 21.16
CA ILE A 77 -3.52 -5.49 21.50
C ILE A 77 -3.32 -7.00 21.25
N LEU A 78 -2.65 -7.37 20.15
CA LEU A 78 -2.40 -8.77 19.76
C LEU A 78 -1.05 -9.29 20.26
N GLY A 79 -0.25 -8.41 20.88
CA GLY A 79 1.07 -8.71 21.40
C GLY A 79 1.05 -9.43 22.74
N ASN A 80 2.25 -9.63 23.29
CA ASN A 80 2.48 -10.28 24.58
C ASN A 80 3.42 -9.51 25.51
N SER A 81 3.66 -8.21 25.22
CA SER A 81 4.43 -7.34 26.13
C SER A 81 3.59 -6.94 27.33
N ASP A 82 4.26 -6.66 28.45
CA ASP A 82 3.63 -6.01 29.61
C ASP A 82 3.26 -4.55 29.33
N ALA A 83 2.67 -3.87 30.31
CA ALA A 83 2.44 -2.44 30.24
C ALA A 83 3.76 -1.69 29.92
N ASN A 84 3.70 -0.81 28.96
CA ASN A 84 4.86 -0.03 28.53
C ASN A 84 4.43 1.41 28.22
N ALA A 85 5.39 2.27 27.88
CA ALA A 85 5.12 3.68 27.61
C ALA A 85 3.98 3.91 26.60
N PHE A 86 3.80 3.00 25.64
CA PHE A 86 2.72 3.11 24.65
C PHE A 86 1.33 2.89 25.28
N SER A 87 1.15 1.81 26.06
CA SER A 87 -0.14 1.52 26.73
C SER A 87 -0.45 2.53 27.84
N ILE A 88 0.57 2.99 28.56
CA ILE A 88 0.43 4.05 29.58
C ILE A 88 -0.03 5.35 28.90
N PHE A 89 0.55 5.74 27.78
CA PHE A 89 0.10 6.91 27.01
C PHE A 89 -1.39 6.81 26.63
N PHE A 90 -1.86 5.64 26.14
CA PHE A 90 -3.27 5.46 25.80
C PHE A 90 -4.19 5.56 27.03
N LEU A 91 -3.77 5.01 28.15
CA LEU A 91 -4.55 5.08 29.39
C LEU A 91 -4.64 6.51 29.93
N GLU A 92 -3.51 7.21 30.04
CA GLU A 92 -3.45 8.54 30.65
C GLU A 92 -4.01 9.66 29.76
N MET A 93 -3.72 9.61 28.46
CA MET A 93 -4.08 10.70 27.53
C MET A 93 -5.44 10.50 26.87
N LEU A 94 -5.86 9.26 26.63
CA LEU A 94 -7.08 8.93 25.90
C LEU A 94 -8.12 8.20 26.73
N ASN A 95 -7.79 7.82 27.97
CA ASN A 95 -8.61 7.00 28.87
C ASN A 95 -9.00 5.65 28.21
N ILE A 96 -8.05 5.04 27.46
CA ILE A 96 -8.23 3.75 26.79
C ILE A 96 -7.28 2.73 27.43
N ASP A 97 -7.84 1.71 28.09
CA ASP A 97 -7.09 0.62 28.67
C ASP A 97 -6.83 -0.50 27.62
N LEU A 98 -5.68 -0.43 26.97
CA LEU A 98 -5.28 -1.42 25.96
C LEU A 98 -4.96 -2.79 26.55
N LEU A 99 -4.55 -2.88 27.82
CA LEU A 99 -4.32 -4.17 28.49
C LEU A 99 -5.65 -4.89 28.74
N HIS A 100 -6.62 -4.20 29.30
CA HIS A 100 -7.95 -4.75 29.48
C HIS A 100 -8.59 -5.18 28.15
N LEU A 101 -8.40 -4.37 27.08
CA LEU A 101 -8.88 -4.72 25.76
C LEU A 101 -8.23 -6.02 25.24
N ARG A 102 -6.92 -6.20 25.42
CA ARG A 102 -6.19 -7.42 25.04
C ARG A 102 -6.77 -8.67 25.70
N GLU A 103 -7.12 -8.59 26.98
CA GLU A 103 -7.66 -9.70 27.75
C GLU A 103 -9.10 -10.06 27.35
N THR A 104 -9.88 -9.08 26.94
CA THR A 104 -11.32 -9.21 26.69
C THR A 104 -11.68 -9.34 25.21
N ILE A 105 -10.72 -9.16 24.29
CA ILE A 105 -10.98 -9.17 22.86
C ILE A 105 -11.29 -10.57 22.32
N TYR A 106 -12.34 -10.69 21.50
CA TYR A 106 -12.75 -11.96 20.91
C TYR A 106 -11.79 -12.41 19.80
N PHE A 107 -11.75 -13.70 19.54
CA PHE A 107 -10.90 -14.27 18.47
C PHE A 107 -11.27 -13.73 17.09
N SER A 108 -12.56 -13.54 16.80
CA SER A 108 -13.03 -12.92 15.56
C SER A 108 -12.51 -11.50 15.37
N ASP A 109 -12.43 -10.72 16.45
CA ASP A 109 -11.88 -9.35 16.40
C ASP A 109 -10.38 -9.35 16.17
N LYS A 110 -9.64 -10.34 16.69
CA LYS A 110 -8.21 -10.49 16.41
C LYS A 110 -7.96 -10.71 14.91
N ILE A 111 -8.77 -11.57 14.28
CA ILE A 111 -8.72 -11.78 12.82
C ILE A 111 -9.07 -10.49 12.08
N ALA A 112 -10.12 -9.79 12.48
CA ALA A 112 -10.55 -8.54 11.87
C ALA A 112 -9.49 -7.45 11.98
N LEU A 113 -8.79 -7.33 13.12
CA LEU A 113 -7.69 -6.38 13.30
C LEU A 113 -6.51 -6.67 12.37
N VAL A 114 -6.13 -7.93 12.21
CA VAL A 114 -5.08 -8.32 11.25
C VAL A 114 -5.52 -8.00 9.82
N ALA A 115 -6.75 -8.34 9.45
CA ALA A 115 -7.30 -8.06 8.13
C ALA A 115 -7.38 -6.57 7.82
N LEU A 116 -7.92 -5.75 8.76
CA LEU A 116 -7.98 -4.29 8.64
C LEU A 116 -6.58 -3.68 8.51
N THR A 117 -5.64 -4.08 9.36
CA THR A 117 -4.28 -3.55 9.34
C THR A 117 -3.61 -3.84 8.01
N SER A 118 -3.72 -5.08 7.53
CA SER A 118 -3.16 -5.49 6.23
C SER A 118 -3.78 -4.70 5.08
N LEU A 119 -5.11 -4.57 5.08
CA LEU A 119 -5.86 -3.84 4.07
C LEU A 119 -5.50 -2.34 4.08
N PHE A 120 -5.41 -1.72 5.26
CA PHE A 120 -5.03 -0.31 5.39
C PHE A 120 -3.59 -0.05 4.95
N ILE A 121 -2.64 -0.92 5.34
CA ILE A 121 -1.27 -0.83 4.83
C ILE A 121 -1.26 -0.94 3.29
N GLY A 122 -2.03 -1.86 2.71
CA GLY A 122 -2.14 -2.01 1.25
C GLY A 122 -2.69 -0.74 0.59
N ILE A 123 -3.94 -0.39 0.88
CA ILE A 123 -4.68 0.67 0.16
C ILE A 123 -4.33 2.10 0.58
N MET A 124 -3.99 2.32 1.85
CA MET A 124 -3.70 3.67 2.38
C MET A 124 -2.20 3.88 2.70
N GLY A 125 -1.39 2.85 2.58
CA GLY A 125 0.07 2.88 2.71
C GLY A 125 0.75 2.63 1.37
N THR A 126 0.67 1.39 0.85
CA THR A 126 1.42 0.97 -0.35
C THR A 126 0.98 1.74 -1.60
N VAL A 127 -0.33 1.90 -1.84
CA VAL A 127 -0.82 2.64 -3.02
C VAL A 127 -0.40 4.12 -3.02
N PRO A 128 -0.59 4.91 -1.95
CA PRO A 128 -0.02 6.27 -1.94
C PRO A 128 1.51 6.28 -1.89
N GLY A 129 2.16 5.27 -1.33
CA GLY A 129 3.62 5.08 -1.41
C GLY A 129 4.09 4.90 -2.86
N HIS A 130 3.35 4.14 -3.66
CA HIS A 130 3.52 4.00 -5.10
C HIS A 130 3.45 5.37 -5.81
N GLU A 131 2.36 6.11 -5.62
CA GLU A 131 2.20 7.45 -6.19
C GLU A 131 3.37 8.40 -5.84
N MET A 132 3.84 8.36 -4.59
CA MET A 132 4.96 9.18 -4.15
C MET A 132 6.30 8.73 -4.75
N SER A 133 6.47 7.47 -5.12
CA SER A 133 7.70 6.94 -5.72
C SER A 133 7.99 7.53 -7.11
N HIS A 134 6.95 7.95 -7.84
CA HIS A 134 7.07 8.65 -9.14
C HIS A 134 7.55 10.10 -9.03
N ARG A 135 7.52 10.68 -7.83
CA ARG A 135 7.87 12.10 -7.61
C ARG A 135 9.36 12.31 -7.35
N ILE A 136 10.21 11.77 -8.22
CA ILE A 136 11.67 11.68 -8.07
C ILE A 136 12.39 13.02 -7.79
N LYS A 137 11.77 14.15 -8.11
CA LYS A 137 12.31 15.51 -7.87
C LYS A 137 11.80 16.14 -6.56
N LYS A 138 10.98 15.44 -5.77
CA LYS A 138 10.36 15.95 -4.52
C LYS A 138 10.83 15.13 -3.32
N ASN A 139 11.89 15.57 -2.67
CA ASN A 139 12.52 14.81 -1.58
C ASN A 139 11.56 14.47 -0.43
N PHE A 140 10.64 15.39 -0.08
CA PHE A 140 9.66 15.14 0.97
C PHE A 140 8.64 14.08 0.56
N ASP A 141 8.13 14.15 -0.68
CA ASP A 141 7.19 13.15 -1.21
C ASP A 141 7.85 11.76 -1.24
N LEU A 142 9.11 11.69 -1.73
CA LEU A 142 9.89 10.45 -1.71
C LEU A 142 10.14 9.92 -0.28
N PHE A 143 10.40 10.81 0.67
CA PHE A 143 10.57 10.42 2.07
C PHE A 143 9.30 9.77 2.59
N ILE A 144 8.15 10.41 2.46
CA ILE A 144 6.84 9.86 2.89
C ILE A 144 6.53 8.54 2.16
N GLY A 145 6.67 8.52 0.83
CA GLY A 145 6.41 7.32 0.03
C GLY A 145 7.27 6.11 0.45
N ASN A 146 8.55 6.32 0.66
CA ASN A 146 9.46 5.27 1.11
C ASN A 146 9.11 4.73 2.52
N TRP A 147 8.62 5.56 3.44
CA TRP A 147 8.15 5.11 4.74
C TRP A 147 6.83 4.34 4.65
N LEU A 148 5.90 4.80 3.80
CA LEU A 148 4.64 4.09 3.54
C LEU A 148 4.90 2.70 2.95
N LEU A 149 5.79 2.57 1.96
CA LEU A 149 6.20 1.28 1.39
C LEU A 149 6.91 0.37 2.40
N SER A 150 7.60 0.95 3.38
CA SER A 150 8.29 0.18 4.42
C SER A 150 7.33 -0.51 5.40
N LEU A 151 6.06 -0.06 5.49
CA LEU A 151 5.01 -0.71 6.29
C LEU A 151 4.64 -2.10 5.75
N SER A 152 4.71 -2.30 4.43
CA SER A 152 4.48 -3.59 3.77
C SER A 152 5.78 -4.36 3.49
N TRP A 153 6.93 -3.90 4.02
CA TRP A 153 8.27 -4.42 3.70
C TRP A 153 8.61 -4.36 2.20
N ASP A 154 7.92 -3.50 1.46
CA ASP A 154 8.07 -3.39 0.00
C ASP A 154 9.09 -2.33 -0.41
N CYS A 155 10.31 -2.50 0.07
CA CYS A 155 11.41 -1.56 -0.15
C CYS A 155 11.93 -1.59 -1.60
N ALA A 156 11.65 -2.65 -2.33
CA ALA A 156 12.03 -2.82 -3.72
C ALA A 156 11.19 -1.98 -4.66
N PHE A 157 9.92 -1.77 -4.31
CA PHE A 157 8.91 -1.17 -5.17
C PHE A 157 9.31 0.20 -5.74
N ALA A 158 9.83 1.11 -4.91
CA ALA A 158 10.24 2.44 -5.36
C ALA A 158 11.35 2.43 -6.44
N ILE A 159 12.04 1.31 -6.64
CA ILE A 159 13.09 1.14 -7.63
C ILE A 159 12.57 0.30 -8.80
N GLU A 160 12.07 -0.90 -8.49
CA GLU A 160 11.63 -1.83 -9.51
C GLU A 160 10.45 -1.26 -10.29
N HIS A 161 9.42 -0.77 -9.62
CA HIS A 161 8.23 -0.23 -10.25
C HIS A 161 8.55 0.94 -11.19
N VAL A 162 9.35 1.91 -10.73
CA VAL A 162 9.66 3.13 -11.50
C VAL A 162 10.64 2.86 -12.64
N TYR A 163 11.66 2.03 -12.43
CA TYR A 163 12.75 1.83 -13.38
C TYR A 163 12.73 0.48 -14.11
N GLY A 164 11.98 -0.50 -13.60
CA GLY A 164 11.77 -1.83 -14.14
C GLY A 164 10.41 -1.97 -14.81
N HIS A 165 9.35 -2.07 -14.01
CA HIS A 165 7.98 -2.35 -14.44
C HIS A 165 7.43 -1.34 -15.46
N HIS A 166 7.49 -0.03 -15.21
CA HIS A 166 7.01 0.98 -16.18
C HIS A 166 7.70 0.90 -17.53
N LYS A 167 8.96 0.48 -17.56
CA LYS A 167 9.69 0.25 -18.79
C LYS A 167 9.27 -1.04 -19.48
N ASN A 168 8.95 -2.07 -18.70
CA ASN A 168 8.80 -3.45 -19.18
C ASN A 168 7.35 -3.95 -19.20
N VAL A 169 6.37 -3.18 -18.73
CA VAL A 169 4.96 -3.57 -18.67
C VAL A 169 4.49 -4.22 -19.96
N GLY A 170 3.82 -5.36 -19.84
CA GLY A 170 3.32 -6.17 -20.97
C GLY A 170 4.40 -6.98 -21.69
N LEU A 171 5.67 -6.96 -21.26
CA LEU A 171 6.74 -7.80 -21.81
C LEU A 171 6.95 -9.03 -20.92
N ALA A 172 7.38 -10.14 -21.49
CA ALA A 172 7.65 -11.39 -20.77
C ALA A 172 8.72 -11.28 -19.68
N LYS A 173 9.57 -10.26 -19.72
CA LYS A 173 10.60 -9.97 -18.71
C LYS A 173 10.09 -9.17 -17.51
N ASP A 174 8.88 -8.63 -17.58
CA ASP A 174 8.29 -7.85 -16.49
C ASP A 174 7.77 -8.79 -15.39
N PRO A 175 8.28 -8.72 -14.15
CA PRO A 175 7.83 -9.59 -13.06
C PRO A 175 6.39 -9.30 -12.61
N ALA A 176 5.89 -8.09 -12.83
CA ALA A 176 4.56 -7.64 -12.44
C ALA A 176 3.50 -7.85 -13.54
N THR A 177 3.86 -8.38 -14.71
CA THR A 177 2.92 -8.72 -15.79
C THR A 177 2.57 -10.21 -15.76
N ALA A 178 1.31 -10.55 -15.43
CA ALA A 178 0.82 -11.91 -15.37
C ALA A 178 0.47 -12.46 -16.77
N ASN A 179 0.94 -13.66 -17.06
CA ASN A 179 0.60 -14.34 -18.32
C ASN A 179 -0.85 -14.85 -18.32
N ARG A 180 -1.44 -14.97 -19.50
CA ARG A 180 -2.76 -15.58 -19.64
C ARG A 180 -2.72 -17.04 -19.19
N GLY A 181 -3.64 -17.43 -18.27
CA GLY A 181 -3.69 -18.77 -17.69
C GLY A 181 -2.77 -18.96 -16.48
N GLU A 182 -2.01 -17.97 -16.08
CA GLU A 182 -1.18 -18.05 -14.89
C GLU A 182 -2.03 -18.04 -13.61
N ASN A 183 -1.67 -18.90 -12.66
CA ASN A 183 -2.36 -18.97 -11.37
C ASN A 183 -1.94 -17.82 -10.46
N VAL A 184 -2.91 -17.10 -9.89
CA VAL A 184 -2.66 -15.91 -9.05
C VAL A 184 -1.76 -16.20 -7.84
N TYR A 185 -1.93 -17.32 -7.16
CA TYR A 185 -1.10 -17.68 -6.01
C TYR A 185 0.37 -17.87 -6.41
N LYS A 186 0.61 -18.59 -7.53
CA LYS A 186 1.96 -18.76 -8.08
C LYS A 186 2.53 -17.43 -8.52
N PHE A 187 1.73 -16.58 -9.16
CA PHE A 187 2.14 -15.25 -9.59
C PHE A 187 2.61 -14.40 -8.41
N VAL A 188 1.80 -14.29 -7.34
CA VAL A 188 2.13 -13.47 -6.15
C VAL A 188 3.51 -13.83 -5.60
N PHE A 189 3.79 -15.11 -5.32
CA PHE A 189 5.10 -15.53 -4.82
C PHE A 189 6.23 -15.26 -5.82
N SER A 190 5.97 -15.52 -7.11
CA SER A 190 6.95 -15.30 -8.18
C SER A 190 7.27 -13.80 -8.34
N ALA A 191 6.25 -12.94 -8.32
CA ALA A 191 6.39 -11.49 -8.46
C ALA A 191 7.21 -10.91 -7.31
N ILE A 192 6.84 -11.20 -6.05
CA ILE A 192 7.57 -10.74 -4.86
C ILE A 192 9.08 -11.05 -4.97
N ILE A 193 9.44 -12.27 -5.38
CA ILE A 193 10.84 -12.68 -5.49
C ILE A 193 11.54 -11.99 -6.66
N LYS A 194 10.91 -11.98 -7.83
CA LYS A 194 11.52 -11.43 -9.06
C LYS A 194 11.67 -9.91 -9.00
N GLU A 195 10.67 -9.19 -8.48
CA GLU A 195 10.76 -7.74 -8.27
C GLU A 195 11.91 -7.38 -7.33
N GLN A 196 12.08 -8.18 -6.26
CA GLN A 196 13.20 -7.99 -5.34
C GLN A 196 14.56 -8.19 -6.03
N ILE A 197 14.68 -9.22 -6.88
CA ILE A 197 15.91 -9.48 -7.65
C ILE A 197 16.16 -8.36 -8.65
N ASP A 198 15.15 -7.90 -9.35
CA ASP A 198 15.29 -6.86 -10.38
C ASP A 198 15.59 -5.49 -9.76
N ALA A 199 14.97 -5.16 -8.62
CA ALA A 199 15.35 -3.97 -7.85
C ALA A 199 16.84 -3.96 -7.48
N TRP A 200 17.38 -5.10 -7.05
CA TRP A 200 18.81 -5.21 -6.75
C TRP A 200 19.68 -5.04 -8.00
N LYS A 201 19.33 -5.64 -9.14
CA LYS A 201 20.06 -5.46 -10.39
C LYS A 201 20.10 -3.97 -10.80
N ILE A 202 18.93 -3.31 -10.80
CA ILE A 202 18.78 -1.89 -11.16
C ILE A 202 19.63 -1.02 -10.22
N GLU A 203 19.57 -1.26 -8.92
CA GLU A 203 20.29 -0.46 -7.93
C GLU A 203 21.80 -0.67 -8.00
N ILE A 204 22.26 -1.91 -8.19
CA ILE A 204 23.69 -2.23 -8.40
C ILE A 204 24.23 -1.52 -9.64
N GLU A 205 23.49 -1.56 -10.75
CA GLU A 205 23.87 -0.83 -11.96
C GLU A 205 23.99 0.67 -11.71
N ARG A 206 22.98 1.26 -11.06
CA ARG A 206 23.00 2.68 -10.70
C ARG A 206 24.24 3.05 -9.85
N LEU A 207 24.57 2.21 -8.86
CA LEU A 207 25.70 2.46 -7.96
C LEU A 207 27.04 2.31 -8.70
N LYS A 208 27.18 1.30 -9.56
CA LYS A 208 28.37 1.10 -10.41
C LYS A 208 28.61 2.30 -11.34
N HIS A 209 27.57 2.78 -12.02
CA HIS A 209 27.65 3.97 -12.90
C HIS A 209 28.07 5.25 -12.13
N LYS A 210 27.83 5.31 -10.83
CA LYS A 210 28.23 6.44 -9.98
C LYS A 210 29.54 6.18 -9.19
N SER A 211 30.20 5.06 -9.43
CA SER A 211 31.39 4.61 -8.68
C SER A 211 31.17 4.61 -7.15
N LEU A 212 29.96 4.20 -6.71
CA LEU A 212 29.57 4.16 -5.31
C LEU A 212 29.61 2.72 -4.77
N ASN A 213 29.83 2.58 -3.46
CA ASN A 213 29.83 1.28 -2.79
C ASN A 213 28.41 0.67 -2.79
N ILE A 214 28.34 -0.60 -3.25
CA ILE A 214 27.08 -1.36 -3.31
C ILE A 214 26.45 -1.56 -1.92
N PHE A 215 27.27 -1.78 -0.90
CA PHE A 215 26.80 -1.98 0.48
C PHE A 215 26.84 -0.70 1.34
N GLY A 216 27.02 0.47 0.70
CA GLY A 216 27.04 1.76 1.38
C GLY A 216 25.64 2.36 1.61
N PHE A 217 25.59 3.40 2.44
CA PHE A 217 24.34 4.17 2.69
C PHE A 217 23.74 4.88 1.46
N GLN A 218 24.47 4.94 0.33
CA GLN A 218 23.94 5.43 -0.93
C GLN A 218 23.00 4.44 -1.61
N ASN A 219 23.01 3.16 -1.17
CA ASN A 219 22.09 2.13 -1.65
C ASN A 219 20.68 2.38 -1.10
N LYS A 220 19.72 2.56 -2.01
CA LYS A 220 18.33 2.86 -1.68
C LYS A 220 17.61 1.65 -1.07
N LEU A 221 17.95 0.42 -1.49
CA LEU A 221 17.38 -0.81 -0.94
C LEU A 221 17.80 -1.02 0.51
N ILE A 222 19.10 -0.83 0.82
CA ILE A 222 19.60 -0.93 2.19
C ILE A 222 18.86 0.07 3.10
N LYS A 223 18.70 1.33 2.65
CA LYS A 223 17.89 2.30 3.40
C LYS A 223 16.44 1.86 3.58
N GLY A 224 15.87 1.19 2.56
CA GLY A 224 14.54 0.62 2.62
C GLY A 224 14.43 -0.44 3.72
N TYR A 225 15.31 -1.43 3.69
CA TYR A 225 15.33 -2.49 4.70
C TYR A 225 15.53 -1.94 6.10
N LEU A 226 16.43 -0.96 6.28
CA LEU A 226 16.62 -0.32 7.58
C LEU A 226 15.36 0.33 8.13
N ARG A 227 14.55 0.96 7.28
CA ARG A 227 13.23 1.49 7.70
C ARG A 227 12.27 0.39 8.14
N SER A 228 12.16 -0.68 7.36
CA SER A 228 11.29 -1.82 7.72
C SER A 228 11.79 -2.54 8.98
N ILE A 229 13.11 -2.69 9.16
CA ILE A 229 13.71 -3.22 10.40
C ILE A 229 13.38 -2.31 11.59
N LEU A 230 13.41 -0.98 11.41
CA LEU A 230 13.04 -0.05 12.48
C LEU A 230 11.58 -0.21 12.89
N ILE A 231 10.64 -0.36 11.92
CA ILE A 231 9.23 -0.63 12.21
C ILE A 231 9.07 -1.98 12.91
N ALA A 232 9.78 -3.02 12.46
CA ALA A 232 9.79 -4.33 13.08
C ALA A 232 10.31 -4.28 14.53
N SER A 233 11.40 -3.55 14.76
CA SER A 233 11.96 -3.34 16.10
C SER A 233 10.96 -2.60 17.01
N LEU A 234 10.32 -1.55 16.49
CA LEU A 234 9.29 -0.84 17.23
C LEU A 234 8.09 -1.75 17.57
N SER A 235 7.68 -2.60 16.62
CA SER A 235 6.63 -3.60 16.84
C SER A 235 7.00 -4.62 17.92
N PHE A 236 8.27 -5.02 17.97
CA PHE A 236 8.80 -5.86 19.04
C PHE A 236 8.79 -5.14 20.41
N PHE A 237 9.23 -3.90 20.47
CA PHE A 237 9.23 -3.14 21.73
C PHE A 237 7.81 -2.84 22.25
N VAL A 238 6.87 -2.60 21.36
CA VAL A 238 5.47 -2.30 21.74
C VAL A 238 4.70 -3.57 22.08
N GLY A 239 4.82 -4.64 21.29
CA GLY A 239 3.97 -5.83 21.38
C GLY A 239 4.69 -7.13 21.73
N GLY A 240 6.02 -7.09 22.01
CA GLY A 240 6.82 -8.29 22.25
C GLY A 240 7.01 -9.13 20.98
N LEU A 241 7.37 -10.40 21.15
CA LEU A 241 7.59 -11.31 20.01
C LEU A 241 6.34 -11.52 19.16
N ASN A 242 5.17 -11.63 19.80
CA ASN A 242 3.90 -11.73 19.08
C ASN A 242 3.63 -10.46 18.27
N GLY A 243 3.93 -9.28 18.81
CA GLY A 243 3.77 -8.01 18.10
C GLY A 243 4.65 -7.92 16.85
N LEU A 244 5.90 -8.37 16.93
CA LEU A 244 6.76 -8.50 15.77
C LEU A 244 6.17 -9.44 14.72
N PHE A 245 5.67 -10.62 15.14
CA PHE A 245 5.05 -11.57 14.24
C PHE A 245 3.79 -10.99 13.55
N ILE A 246 2.94 -10.27 14.30
CA ILE A 246 1.74 -9.61 13.76
C ILE A 246 2.13 -8.56 12.71
N PHE A 247 3.15 -7.73 12.96
CA PHE A 247 3.64 -6.79 11.95
C PHE A 247 4.09 -7.50 10.67
N LEU A 248 4.93 -8.52 10.80
CA LEU A 248 5.43 -9.26 9.63
C LEU A 248 4.29 -9.94 8.85
N LEU A 249 3.30 -10.49 9.53
CA LEU A 249 2.11 -11.07 8.92
C LEU A 249 1.29 -10.02 8.16
N CYS A 250 1.02 -8.87 8.79
CA CYS A 250 0.28 -7.78 8.14
C CYS A 250 1.05 -7.22 6.93
N ALA A 251 2.35 -7.04 7.04
CA ALA A 251 3.21 -6.58 5.95
C ALA A 251 3.19 -7.56 4.76
N PHE A 252 3.31 -8.87 5.04
CA PHE A 252 3.25 -9.91 4.01
C PHE A 252 1.89 -9.97 3.31
N ILE A 253 0.78 -9.87 4.06
CA ILE A 253 -0.56 -9.83 3.48
C ILE A 253 -0.73 -8.57 2.63
N ALA A 254 -0.30 -7.40 3.12
CA ALA A 254 -0.39 -6.14 2.37
C ALA A 254 0.42 -6.18 1.06
N LYS A 255 1.66 -6.72 1.09
CA LYS A 255 2.45 -6.95 -0.13
C LYS A 255 1.77 -7.93 -1.08
N SER A 256 1.21 -9.02 -0.56
CA SER A 256 0.49 -10.01 -1.38
C SER A 256 -0.75 -9.40 -2.04
N LEU A 257 -1.48 -8.52 -1.35
CA LEU A 257 -2.62 -7.78 -1.93
C LEU A 257 -2.18 -6.87 -3.09
N LEU A 258 -1.02 -6.20 -2.97
CA LEU A 258 -0.47 -5.43 -4.09
C LEU A 258 -0.21 -6.31 -5.31
N GLU A 259 0.39 -7.50 -5.10
CA GLU A 259 0.65 -8.42 -6.22
C GLU A 259 -0.64 -8.97 -6.84
N VAL A 260 -1.70 -9.16 -6.06
CA VAL A 260 -3.02 -9.49 -6.61
C VAL A 260 -3.55 -8.34 -7.49
N ILE A 261 -3.33 -7.09 -7.09
CA ILE A 261 -3.68 -5.93 -7.91
C ILE A 261 -2.84 -5.91 -9.19
N ASN A 262 -1.53 -6.06 -9.12
CA ASN A 262 -0.64 -6.17 -10.29
C ASN A 262 -1.09 -7.29 -11.24
N TYR A 263 -1.44 -8.46 -10.68
CA TYR A 263 -1.99 -9.57 -11.44
C TYR A 263 -3.22 -9.14 -12.25
N ILE A 264 -4.19 -8.51 -11.60
CA ILE A 264 -5.45 -8.09 -12.25
C ILE A 264 -5.19 -7.02 -13.31
N GLU A 265 -4.34 -6.03 -12.98
CA GLU A 265 -4.07 -4.86 -13.83
C GLU A 265 -3.28 -5.21 -15.11
N HIS A 266 -2.59 -6.36 -15.15
CA HIS A 266 -1.74 -6.75 -16.28
C HIS A 266 -2.04 -8.15 -16.84
N TYR A 267 -3.05 -8.86 -16.33
CA TYR A 267 -3.35 -10.22 -16.72
C TYR A 267 -3.63 -10.37 -18.21
N GLY A 268 -2.81 -11.19 -18.87
CA GLY A 268 -3.00 -11.60 -20.26
C GLY A 268 -2.78 -10.50 -21.30
N LEU A 269 -2.31 -9.31 -20.90
CA LEU A 269 -1.99 -8.22 -21.80
C LEU A 269 -0.52 -8.34 -22.25
N VAL A 270 -0.28 -8.11 -23.54
CA VAL A 270 1.04 -8.29 -24.16
C VAL A 270 1.43 -7.06 -24.94
N ARG A 271 2.69 -6.67 -24.83
CA ARG A 271 3.33 -5.60 -25.60
C ARG A 271 4.48 -6.16 -26.44
N VAL A 272 4.65 -5.66 -27.66
CA VAL A 272 5.80 -6.00 -28.49
C VAL A 272 7.02 -5.19 -28.03
N GLU A 273 8.19 -5.83 -27.97
CA GLU A 273 9.43 -5.14 -27.58
C GLU A 273 9.74 -3.99 -28.54
N GLY A 274 10.12 -2.83 -27.98
CA GLY A 274 10.31 -1.58 -28.74
C GLY A 274 9.05 -0.74 -28.94
N GLU A 275 7.85 -1.30 -28.70
CA GLU A 275 6.60 -0.53 -28.74
C GLU A 275 6.49 0.39 -27.52
N LYS A 276 5.91 1.58 -27.72
CA LYS A 276 5.57 2.49 -26.61
C LYS A 276 4.46 1.89 -25.74
N VAL A 277 4.51 2.19 -24.44
CA VAL A 277 3.39 1.88 -23.55
C VAL A 277 2.17 2.67 -23.99
N MET A 278 1.05 1.97 -24.16
CA MET A 278 -0.23 2.52 -24.61
C MET A 278 -1.34 2.10 -23.64
N PRO A 279 -2.48 2.78 -23.59
CA PRO A 279 -3.60 2.45 -22.69
C PRO A 279 -4.05 0.98 -22.76
N ARG A 280 -3.88 0.31 -23.88
CA ARG A 280 -4.25 -1.10 -24.10
C ARG A 280 -3.37 -2.11 -23.34
N HIS A 281 -2.27 -1.68 -22.74
CA HIS A 281 -1.32 -2.56 -22.05
C HIS A 281 -1.58 -2.68 -20.54
N SER A 282 -2.68 -2.10 -20.06
CA SER A 282 -3.11 -2.20 -18.67
C SER A 282 -4.64 -2.21 -18.58
N TRP A 283 -5.19 -3.00 -17.65
CA TRP A 283 -6.60 -2.95 -17.29
C TRP A 283 -6.89 -1.68 -16.46
N ASN A 284 -8.05 -1.09 -16.67
CA ASN A 284 -8.45 0.18 -16.08
C ASN A 284 -9.78 0.05 -15.34
N SER A 285 -9.96 0.79 -14.26
CA SER A 285 -11.27 0.97 -13.61
C SER A 285 -11.50 2.45 -13.32
N ASN A 286 -12.75 2.88 -13.52
CA ASN A 286 -13.24 4.22 -13.18
C ASN A 286 -14.26 4.17 -12.03
N SER A 287 -14.32 3.06 -11.28
CA SER A 287 -15.21 2.89 -10.14
C SER A 287 -14.95 3.92 -9.05
N VAL A 288 -16.00 4.45 -8.44
CA VAL A 288 -15.90 5.65 -7.58
C VAL A 288 -15.17 5.36 -6.29
N MET A 289 -15.58 4.31 -5.55
CA MET A 289 -15.04 4.05 -4.22
C MET A 289 -13.59 3.57 -4.30
N SER A 290 -13.29 2.63 -5.21
CA SER A 290 -11.93 2.20 -5.47
C SER A 290 -11.05 3.36 -5.91
N SER A 291 -11.52 4.24 -6.81
CA SER A 291 -10.75 5.43 -7.22
C SER A 291 -10.47 6.41 -6.07
N ILE A 292 -11.37 6.53 -5.10
CA ILE A 292 -11.15 7.40 -3.94
C ILE A 292 -10.11 6.81 -2.99
N TYR A 293 -10.28 5.55 -2.61
CA TYR A 293 -9.38 4.88 -1.65
C TYR A 293 -8.01 4.55 -2.23
N LEU A 294 -7.96 4.21 -3.52
CA LEU A 294 -6.72 3.90 -4.25
C LEU A 294 -6.14 5.13 -4.98
N TYR A 295 -6.55 6.35 -4.60
CA TYR A 295 -5.98 7.59 -5.14
C TYR A 295 -5.94 7.63 -6.68
N ASN A 296 -7.04 7.25 -7.34
CA ASN A 296 -7.18 7.14 -8.79
C ASN A 296 -6.13 6.24 -9.49
N VAL A 297 -5.29 5.49 -8.78
CA VAL A 297 -4.35 4.54 -9.41
C VAL A 297 -5.10 3.46 -10.20
N THR A 298 -6.37 3.22 -9.89
CA THR A 298 -7.28 2.39 -10.70
C THR A 298 -7.43 2.88 -12.15
N ARG A 299 -7.13 4.16 -12.44
CA ARG A 299 -6.95 4.70 -13.79
C ARG A 299 -5.58 4.29 -14.33
N HIS A 300 -5.34 3.00 -14.28
CA HIS A 300 -4.02 2.40 -14.42
C HIS A 300 -3.45 2.56 -15.83
N SER A 301 -4.31 2.53 -16.85
CA SER A 301 -3.91 2.78 -18.24
C SER A 301 -3.37 4.21 -18.45
N ALA A 302 -3.97 5.21 -17.78
CA ALA A 302 -3.49 6.59 -17.83
C ALA A 302 -2.19 6.76 -17.03
N HIS A 303 -2.07 6.05 -15.90
CA HIS A 303 -0.88 6.02 -15.07
C HIS A 303 0.33 5.45 -15.85
N HIS A 304 0.17 4.34 -16.55
CA HIS A 304 1.25 3.75 -17.34
C HIS A 304 1.63 4.56 -18.58
N GLU A 305 0.65 5.16 -19.27
CA GLU A 305 0.95 6.02 -20.42
C GLU A 305 1.67 7.30 -20.00
N LYS A 306 1.32 7.88 -18.84
CA LYS A 306 1.82 9.18 -18.37
C LYS A 306 2.21 9.14 -16.89
N PRO A 307 3.24 8.38 -16.50
CA PRO A 307 3.59 8.13 -15.09
C PRO A 307 4.08 9.37 -14.33
N TYR A 308 4.31 10.50 -15.02
CA TYR A 308 4.66 11.79 -14.43
C TYR A 308 3.45 12.59 -13.94
N LEU A 309 2.22 12.21 -14.35
CA LEU A 309 0.98 12.83 -13.86
C LEU A 309 0.73 12.40 -12.42
N LYS A 310 0.19 13.32 -11.63
CA LYS A 310 -0.23 13.04 -10.26
C LYS A 310 -1.60 12.34 -10.28
N PHE A 311 -1.90 11.59 -9.23
CA PHE A 311 -3.13 10.80 -9.15
C PHE A 311 -4.42 11.59 -9.45
N TRP A 312 -4.48 12.88 -9.16
CA TRP A 312 -5.64 13.72 -9.47
C TRP A 312 -5.67 14.26 -10.89
N GLU A 313 -4.59 14.07 -11.66
CA GLU A 313 -4.44 14.52 -13.05
C GLU A 313 -4.71 13.38 -14.05
N LEU A 314 -4.84 12.13 -13.56
CA LEU A 314 -5.05 10.96 -14.40
C LEU A 314 -6.39 11.01 -15.13
N ASP A 315 -6.35 10.76 -16.42
CA ASP A 315 -7.53 10.72 -17.28
C ASP A 315 -8.33 9.43 -17.10
N ALA A 316 -9.65 9.51 -17.14
CA ALA A 316 -10.54 8.34 -17.09
C ALA A 316 -10.72 7.76 -18.50
N TYR A 317 -9.77 6.96 -18.96
CA TYR A 317 -9.84 6.34 -20.28
C TYR A 317 -11.00 5.36 -20.39
N GLN A 318 -11.87 5.59 -21.39
CA GLN A 318 -13.00 4.69 -21.69
C GLN A 318 -12.66 3.65 -22.76
N ASN A 319 -11.62 3.91 -23.56
CA ASN A 319 -11.16 3.03 -24.65
C ASN A 319 -10.00 2.10 -24.23
N ALA A 320 -9.62 2.10 -22.96
CA ALA A 320 -8.68 1.13 -22.41
C ALA A 320 -9.40 -0.21 -22.11
N PRO A 321 -8.69 -1.31 -21.94
CA PRO A 321 -9.26 -2.52 -21.38
C PRO A 321 -9.87 -2.20 -20.00
N MET A 322 -11.16 -2.49 -19.82
CA MET A 322 -11.90 -2.15 -18.59
C MET A 322 -12.10 -3.38 -17.72
N MET A 323 -11.79 -3.25 -16.43
CA MET A 323 -12.16 -4.27 -15.45
C MET A 323 -13.69 -4.33 -15.32
N PRO A 324 -14.27 -5.53 -15.13
CA PRO A 324 -15.72 -5.66 -14.96
C PRO A 324 -16.22 -5.05 -13.63
N TYR A 325 -15.35 -4.95 -12.64
CA TYR A 325 -15.62 -4.39 -11.31
C TYR A 325 -14.47 -3.49 -10.86
N GLY A 326 -14.71 -2.67 -9.84
CA GLY A 326 -13.71 -1.82 -9.22
C GLY A 326 -12.80 -2.53 -8.23
#